data_9df24dd62dca58e694a93ae5571f568d
#
_entry.id   9df24dd62dca58e694a93ae5571f568d
#
_cell.length_a   1.000
_cell.length_b   1.000
_cell.length_c   1.000
_cell.angle_alpha   90.00
_cell.angle_beta   90.00
_cell.angle_gamma   90.00
#
_symmetry.space_group_name_H-M   'P 1'
#
loop_
_entity.id
_entity.type
_entity.pdbx_description
1 polymer ?
#
loop_
_entity_poly.entity_id
_entity_poly.type
_entity_poly.pdbx_seq_one_letter_code
_entity_poly.pdbx_strand_id
1 'polypeptide(L)'
;FPDNLVIKTNALVQRVLLDEHNKAYGVEYSIGPHQYRADPKHRKADTFKAEKAFVEREVIISAGAFNTPQLLMLSGIGPRDELEKHHIETKVNLPGVGKNLQDRYEVGIVSKLKENIPLIKGMKLRPPEAGEEADPQFSLWLQGEGPYTTNGATVALIKRSKPDLPDPDLLIFGLLGNFRG
;
A
#
# COMPACT_ATOMS: atom_id res chain seq x y z
N PHE A 1 -18.10 14.02 -4.19
CA PHE A 1 -16.79 14.45 -4.74
C PHE A 1 -17.04 15.72 -5.55
N PRO A 2 -16.07 16.67 -5.61
CA PRO A 2 -16.21 17.85 -6.44
C PRO A 2 -16.32 17.47 -7.93
N ASP A 3 -17.02 18.28 -8.72
CA ASP A 3 -17.28 18.02 -10.14
C ASP A 3 -16.01 17.91 -11.00
N ASN A 4 -14.87 18.36 -10.47
CA ASN A 4 -13.56 18.30 -11.12
C ASN A 4 -12.73 17.06 -10.74
N LEU A 5 -13.28 16.10 -9.99
CA LEU A 5 -12.60 14.87 -9.58
C LEU A 5 -13.28 13.63 -10.18
N VAL A 6 -12.57 12.89 -10.99
CA VAL A 6 -13.01 11.60 -11.53
C VAL A 6 -12.17 10.48 -10.90
N ILE A 7 -12.82 9.53 -10.22
CA ILE A 7 -12.17 8.35 -9.63
C ILE A 7 -12.54 7.12 -10.45
N LYS A 8 -11.54 6.42 -10.98
CA LYS A 8 -11.71 5.12 -11.65
C LYS A 8 -11.14 4.03 -10.76
N THR A 9 -12.01 3.19 -10.21
CA THR A 9 -11.63 1.99 -9.44
C THR A 9 -11.42 0.80 -10.36
N ASN A 10 -10.77 -0.26 -9.86
CA ASN A 10 -10.42 -1.45 -10.63
C ASN A 10 -9.63 -1.12 -11.92
N ALA A 11 -8.87 -0.05 -11.91
CA ALA A 11 -8.04 0.40 -13.02
C ALA A 11 -6.57 0.09 -12.70
N LEU A 12 -5.97 -0.82 -13.47
CA LEU A 12 -4.56 -1.15 -13.37
C LEU A 12 -3.77 -0.35 -14.40
N VAL A 13 -2.96 0.60 -13.93
CA VAL A 13 -2.05 1.36 -14.81
C VAL A 13 -0.88 0.46 -15.19
N GLN A 14 -0.62 0.35 -16.50
CA GLN A 14 0.40 -0.51 -17.07
C GLN A 14 1.67 0.26 -17.43
N ARG A 15 1.54 1.50 -17.88
CA ARG A 15 2.69 2.38 -18.18
C ARG A 15 2.27 3.85 -18.28
N VAL A 16 3.24 4.72 -18.09
CA VAL A 16 3.16 6.13 -18.44
C VAL A 16 3.52 6.28 -19.92
N LEU A 17 2.77 7.11 -20.63
CA LEU A 17 3.01 7.42 -22.04
C LEU A 17 3.95 8.63 -22.13
N LEU A 18 5.08 8.43 -22.79
CA LEU A 18 6.11 9.44 -23.01
C LEU A 18 6.24 9.75 -24.50
N ASP A 19 6.37 11.02 -24.84
CA ASP A 19 6.69 11.44 -26.21
C ASP A 19 8.20 11.28 -26.54
N GLU A 20 8.61 11.70 -27.71
CA GLU A 20 10.01 11.66 -28.19
C GLU A 20 10.97 12.53 -27.37
N HIS A 21 10.45 13.50 -26.62
CA HIS A 21 11.20 14.37 -25.71
C HIS A 21 11.12 13.92 -24.25
N ASN A 22 10.60 12.69 -23.99
CA ASN A 22 10.35 12.15 -22.66
C ASN A 22 9.35 12.96 -21.81
N LYS A 23 8.48 13.75 -22.44
CA LYS A 23 7.38 14.42 -21.75
C LYS A 23 6.24 13.44 -21.56
N ALA A 24 5.73 13.34 -20.34
CA ALA A 24 4.55 12.53 -20.04
C ALA A 24 3.30 13.20 -20.61
N TYR A 25 2.53 12.46 -21.42
CA TYR A 25 1.30 12.94 -22.02
C TYR A 25 0.07 12.08 -21.67
N GLY A 26 0.25 11.04 -20.86
CA GLY A 26 -0.87 10.19 -20.44
C GLY A 26 -0.42 8.91 -19.75
N VAL A 27 -1.39 8.04 -19.53
CA VAL A 27 -1.19 6.69 -19.00
C VAL A 27 -1.98 5.68 -19.82
N GLU A 28 -1.44 4.45 -19.90
CA GLU A 28 -2.15 3.28 -20.38
C GLU A 28 -2.58 2.44 -19.19
N TYR A 29 -3.82 2.03 -19.16
CA TYR A 29 -4.40 1.25 -18.08
C TYR A 29 -5.47 0.28 -18.61
N SER A 30 -5.80 -0.71 -17.81
CA SER A 30 -6.92 -1.61 -18.09
C SER A 30 -7.94 -1.59 -16.95
N ILE A 31 -9.21 -1.81 -17.25
CA ILE A 31 -10.30 -1.83 -16.26
C ILE A 31 -10.78 -3.26 -16.06
N GLY A 32 -10.90 -3.65 -14.81
CA GLY A 32 -11.43 -4.94 -14.38
C GLY A 32 -10.94 -5.31 -12.99
N PRO A 33 -11.65 -6.19 -12.28
CA PRO A 33 -11.24 -6.67 -10.96
C PRO A 33 -10.09 -7.68 -11.09
N HIS A 34 -9.33 -7.85 -10.02
CA HIS A 34 -8.37 -8.94 -9.84
C HIS A 34 -7.30 -9.08 -10.94
N GLN A 35 -6.89 -7.98 -11.56
CA GLN A 35 -5.91 -7.98 -12.65
C GLN A 35 -4.49 -8.30 -12.19
N TYR A 36 -4.17 -8.00 -10.93
CA TYR A 36 -2.84 -8.20 -10.39
C TYR A 36 -2.58 -9.68 -10.14
N ARG A 37 -1.46 -10.21 -10.64
CA ARG A 37 -1.16 -11.67 -10.60
C ARG A 37 -1.06 -12.24 -9.19
N ALA A 38 -0.72 -11.42 -8.19
CA ALA A 38 -0.66 -11.83 -6.79
C ALA A 38 -2.03 -11.80 -6.09
N ASP A 39 -3.09 -11.31 -6.75
CA ASP A 39 -4.44 -11.36 -6.20
C ASP A 39 -4.92 -12.82 -6.18
N PRO A 40 -5.38 -13.36 -5.02
CA PRO A 40 -5.89 -14.72 -4.92
C PRO A 40 -7.06 -15.03 -5.85
N LYS A 41 -7.78 -14.01 -6.31
CA LYS A 41 -8.91 -14.14 -7.24
C LYS A 41 -8.51 -13.94 -8.71
N HIS A 42 -7.23 -13.69 -8.97
CA HIS A 42 -6.74 -13.54 -10.35
C HIS A 42 -6.96 -14.81 -11.16
N ARG A 43 -7.50 -14.67 -12.37
CA ARG A 43 -7.68 -15.77 -13.32
C ARG A 43 -6.87 -15.52 -14.57
N LYS A 44 -6.05 -16.48 -14.96
CA LYS A 44 -5.18 -16.42 -16.15
C LYS A 44 -5.95 -16.21 -17.46
N ALA A 45 -7.21 -16.65 -17.50
CA ALA A 45 -8.09 -16.55 -18.68
C ALA A 45 -8.73 -15.15 -18.85
N ASP A 46 -8.66 -14.30 -17.81
CA ASP A 46 -9.28 -12.97 -17.89
C ASP A 46 -8.43 -12.08 -18.80
N THR A 47 -9.07 -11.52 -19.81
CA THR A 47 -8.47 -10.55 -20.73
C THR A 47 -9.09 -9.18 -20.49
N PHE A 48 -8.23 -8.17 -20.35
CA PHE A 48 -8.65 -6.81 -20.09
C PHE A 48 -8.25 -5.90 -21.25
N LYS A 49 -9.18 -5.08 -21.70
CA LYS A 49 -8.92 -4.12 -22.78
C LYS A 49 -8.08 -2.97 -22.21
N ALA A 50 -6.99 -2.66 -22.91
CA ALA A 50 -6.20 -1.48 -22.60
C ALA A 50 -6.93 -0.20 -23.05
N GLU A 51 -6.92 0.80 -22.19
CA GLU A 51 -7.44 2.14 -22.42
C GLU A 51 -6.33 3.16 -22.18
N LYS A 52 -6.54 4.39 -22.65
CA LYS A 52 -5.61 5.50 -22.43
C LYS A 52 -6.33 6.68 -21.81
N ALA A 53 -5.66 7.36 -20.90
CA ALA A 53 -6.06 8.66 -20.39
C ALA A 53 -4.93 9.65 -20.70
N PHE A 54 -5.29 10.78 -21.28
CA PHE A 54 -4.33 11.83 -21.66
C PHE A 54 -4.36 12.97 -20.66
N VAL A 55 -3.24 13.67 -20.52
CA VAL A 55 -3.07 14.79 -19.62
C VAL A 55 -2.51 16.01 -20.34
N GLU A 56 -2.92 17.19 -19.91
CA GLU A 56 -2.43 18.46 -20.44
C GLU A 56 -1.23 19.00 -19.63
N ARG A 57 -1.14 18.65 -18.36
CA ARG A 57 -0.13 19.19 -17.45
C ARG A 57 0.87 18.13 -16.99
N GLU A 58 0.43 17.15 -16.20
CA GLU A 58 1.34 16.20 -15.56
C GLU A 58 0.67 14.85 -15.24
N VAL A 59 1.47 13.82 -15.05
CA VAL A 59 1.10 12.53 -14.47
C VAL A 59 1.73 12.44 -13.09
N ILE A 60 0.90 12.23 -12.06
CA ILE A 60 1.35 12.04 -10.69
C ILE A 60 1.30 10.55 -10.37
N ILE A 61 2.44 9.95 -10.02
CA ILE A 61 2.54 8.55 -9.64
C ILE A 61 2.65 8.45 -8.13
N SER A 62 1.64 7.85 -7.49
CA SER A 62 1.57 7.64 -6.04
C SER A 62 1.22 6.18 -5.72
N ALA A 63 1.88 5.23 -6.39
CA ALA A 63 1.56 3.80 -6.32
C ALA A 63 2.29 3.06 -5.17
N GLY A 64 3.00 3.76 -4.33
CA GLY A 64 3.74 3.22 -3.19
C GLY A 64 5.16 2.76 -3.53
N ALA A 65 5.89 2.32 -2.50
CA ALA A 65 7.33 2.04 -2.58
C ALA A 65 7.71 0.92 -3.57
N PHE A 66 6.80 -0.01 -3.83
CA PHE A 66 7.03 -1.12 -4.78
C PHE A 66 6.49 -0.79 -6.16
N ASN A 67 5.24 -0.32 -6.26
CA ASN A 67 4.58 -0.18 -7.56
C ASN A 67 5.02 1.08 -8.31
N THR A 68 5.40 2.15 -7.62
CA THR A 68 5.92 3.37 -8.30
C THR A 68 7.20 3.08 -9.10
N PRO A 69 8.26 2.47 -8.52
CA PRO A 69 9.44 2.12 -9.31
C PRO A 69 9.14 1.05 -10.38
N GLN A 70 8.26 0.10 -10.13
CA GLN A 70 7.83 -0.86 -11.13
C GLN A 70 7.18 -0.17 -12.32
N LEU A 71 6.25 0.76 -12.08
CA LEU A 71 5.56 1.49 -13.13
C LEU A 71 6.51 2.39 -13.93
N LEU A 72 7.48 3.03 -13.28
CA LEU A 72 8.54 3.78 -13.96
C LEU A 72 9.34 2.85 -14.89
N MET A 73 9.80 1.70 -14.40
CA MET A 73 10.56 0.74 -15.20
C MET A 73 9.75 0.20 -16.38
N LEU A 74 8.48 -0.16 -16.17
CA LEU A 74 7.56 -0.56 -17.25
C LEU A 74 7.34 0.54 -18.31
N SER A 75 7.59 1.79 -17.93
CA SER A 75 7.51 2.96 -18.83
C SER A 75 8.83 3.29 -19.52
N GLY A 76 9.88 2.49 -19.31
CA GLY A 76 11.21 2.70 -19.87
C GLY A 76 12.09 3.67 -19.06
N ILE A 77 11.72 3.97 -17.81
CA ILE A 77 12.47 4.87 -16.92
C ILE A 77 13.09 4.02 -15.80
N GLY A 78 14.41 3.85 -15.82
CA GLY A 78 15.08 3.03 -14.81
C GLY A 78 16.51 2.66 -15.18
N PRO A 79 17.14 1.74 -14.40
CA PRO A 79 18.47 1.24 -14.74
C PRO A 79 18.45 0.51 -16.07
N ARG A 80 19.30 0.92 -16.99
CA ARG A 80 19.36 0.36 -18.36
C ARG A 80 19.56 -1.15 -18.34
N ASP A 81 20.53 -1.63 -17.58
CA ASP A 81 20.86 -3.05 -17.46
C ASP A 81 19.69 -3.92 -16.96
N GLU A 82 18.85 -3.35 -16.09
CA GLU A 82 17.66 -4.03 -15.61
C GLU A 82 16.53 -4.04 -16.65
N LEU A 83 16.30 -2.91 -17.32
CA LEU A 83 15.29 -2.80 -18.37
C LEU A 83 15.61 -3.75 -19.56
N GLU A 84 16.87 -3.83 -19.97
CA GLU A 84 17.33 -4.71 -21.05
C GLU A 84 17.08 -6.19 -20.75
N LYS A 85 17.26 -6.65 -19.50
CA LYS A 85 16.93 -8.03 -19.08
C LYS A 85 15.47 -8.40 -19.32
N HIS A 86 14.59 -7.40 -19.24
CA HIS A 86 13.16 -7.57 -19.45
C HIS A 86 12.68 -7.17 -20.85
N HIS A 87 13.59 -6.92 -21.77
CA HIS A 87 13.30 -6.46 -23.12
C HIS A 87 12.48 -5.17 -23.17
N ILE A 88 12.71 -4.26 -22.19
CA ILE A 88 12.07 -2.94 -22.12
C ILE A 88 13.05 -1.92 -22.68
N GLU A 89 12.58 -1.16 -23.67
CA GLU A 89 13.34 -0.05 -24.24
C GLU A 89 13.64 1.02 -23.19
N THR A 90 14.91 1.36 -23.02
CA THR A 90 15.33 2.42 -22.10
C THR A 90 15.11 3.79 -22.73
N LYS A 91 14.09 4.50 -22.27
CA LYS A 91 13.83 5.89 -22.64
C LYS A 91 14.64 6.86 -21.79
N VAL A 92 14.66 6.64 -20.49
CA VAL A 92 15.45 7.43 -19.54
C VAL A 92 16.27 6.50 -18.66
N ASN A 93 17.58 6.53 -18.79
CA ASN A 93 18.46 5.78 -17.90
C ASN A 93 18.54 6.47 -16.53
N LEU A 94 17.82 5.93 -15.56
CA LEU A 94 17.74 6.46 -14.19
C LEU A 94 18.12 5.38 -13.18
N PRO A 95 19.42 5.21 -12.86
CA PRO A 95 19.93 4.09 -12.07
C PRO A 95 19.38 3.99 -10.64
N GLY A 96 18.85 5.09 -10.09
CA GLY A 96 18.27 5.12 -8.73
C GLY A 96 16.88 4.49 -8.61
N VAL A 97 16.16 4.29 -9.72
CA VAL A 97 14.82 3.69 -9.68
C VAL A 97 14.88 2.26 -9.17
N GLY A 98 14.10 1.96 -8.14
CA GLY A 98 14.07 0.65 -7.49
C GLY A 98 15.26 0.34 -6.59
N LYS A 99 16.16 1.30 -6.35
CA LYS A 99 17.30 1.15 -5.43
C LYS A 99 16.96 1.75 -4.06
N ASN A 100 17.80 1.41 -3.08
CA ASN A 100 17.76 1.97 -1.73
C ASN A 100 16.38 1.85 -1.05
N LEU A 101 15.67 0.75 -1.27
CA LEU A 101 14.45 0.45 -0.52
C LEU A 101 14.84 0.28 0.96
N GLN A 102 14.18 1.05 1.82
CA GLN A 102 14.34 0.98 3.26
C GLN A 102 13.02 0.67 3.91
N ASP A 103 13.04 -0.19 4.91
CA ASP A 103 11.87 -0.54 5.70
C ASP A 103 12.26 -0.56 7.19
N ARG A 104 11.27 -0.59 8.06
CA ARG A 104 11.46 -0.80 9.49
C ARG A 104 11.37 -2.27 9.80
N TYR A 105 12.41 -2.80 10.43
CA TYR A 105 12.38 -4.17 10.89
C TYR A 105 11.44 -4.30 12.08
N GLU A 106 10.52 -5.23 12.00
CA GLU A 106 9.53 -5.50 13.03
C GLU A 106 9.63 -6.95 13.50
N VAL A 107 9.60 -7.14 14.83
CA VAL A 107 9.60 -8.47 15.44
C VAL A 107 8.41 -8.55 16.38
N GLY A 108 7.46 -9.44 16.07
CA GLY A 108 6.31 -9.71 16.93
C GLY A 108 6.64 -10.72 18.01
N ILE A 109 6.41 -10.34 19.28
CA ILE A 109 6.46 -11.26 20.43
C ILE A 109 5.04 -11.40 20.95
N VAL A 110 4.43 -12.58 20.74
CA VAL A 110 3.07 -12.85 21.16
C VAL A 110 3.05 -13.63 22.47
N SER A 111 2.39 -13.07 23.47
CA SER A 111 2.20 -13.70 24.77
C SER A 111 0.72 -13.99 25.03
N LYS A 112 0.40 -15.21 25.45
CA LYS A 112 -0.94 -15.56 25.91
C LYS A 112 -1.10 -15.12 27.36
N LEU A 113 -2.05 -14.23 27.60
CA LEU A 113 -2.39 -13.78 28.94
C LEU A 113 -3.24 -14.84 29.67
N LYS A 114 -3.15 -14.85 31.00
CA LYS A 114 -3.96 -15.73 31.87
C LYS A 114 -5.42 -15.31 31.91
N GLU A 115 -5.68 -14.02 31.81
CA GLU A 115 -7.01 -13.42 31.86
C GLU A 115 -7.28 -12.56 30.62
N ASN A 116 -8.53 -12.46 30.24
CA ASN A 116 -8.95 -11.59 29.13
C ASN A 116 -8.87 -10.12 29.54
N ILE A 117 -8.41 -9.29 28.62
CA ILE A 117 -8.39 -7.84 28.85
C ILE A 117 -9.79 -7.28 28.58
N PRO A 118 -10.41 -6.59 29.57
CA PRO A 118 -11.78 -6.08 29.44
C PRO A 118 -11.97 -5.13 28.25
N LEU A 119 -10.94 -4.37 27.87
CA LEU A 119 -10.97 -3.37 26.80
C LEU A 119 -11.38 -3.95 25.43
N ILE A 120 -10.98 -5.19 25.15
CA ILE A 120 -11.28 -5.85 23.87
C ILE A 120 -12.40 -6.89 23.95
N LYS A 121 -13.05 -7.00 25.12
CA LYS A 121 -14.14 -7.95 25.31
C LYS A 121 -15.31 -7.63 24.38
N GLY A 122 -15.70 -8.61 23.55
CA GLY A 122 -16.79 -8.46 22.59
C GLY A 122 -16.45 -7.76 21.29
N MET A 123 -15.21 -7.31 21.12
CA MET A 123 -14.74 -6.75 19.86
C MET A 123 -14.52 -7.84 18.80
N LYS A 124 -15.10 -7.67 17.62
CA LYS A 124 -14.94 -8.60 16.49
C LYS A 124 -13.76 -8.25 15.59
N LEU A 125 -13.25 -7.02 15.67
CA LEU A 125 -12.14 -6.48 14.88
C LEU A 125 -12.34 -6.60 13.35
N ARG A 126 -13.59 -6.61 12.91
CA ARG A 126 -14.00 -6.64 11.51
C ARG A 126 -15.35 -5.96 11.33
N PRO A 127 -15.69 -5.47 10.13
CA PRO A 127 -17.04 -5.04 9.81
C PRO A 127 -18.05 -6.19 10.00
N PRO A 128 -19.33 -5.88 10.33
CA PRO A 128 -20.38 -6.89 10.37
C PRO A 128 -20.62 -7.48 8.97
N GLU A 129 -20.94 -8.78 8.93
CA GLU A 129 -21.38 -9.42 7.70
C GLU A 129 -22.86 -9.11 7.42
N ALA A 130 -23.34 -9.44 6.21
CA ALA A 130 -24.73 -9.19 5.84
C ALA A 130 -25.69 -9.92 6.79
N GLY A 131 -26.55 -9.16 7.47
CA GLY A 131 -27.49 -9.69 8.48
C GLY A 131 -26.91 -9.88 9.89
N GLU A 132 -25.64 -9.56 10.10
CA GLU A 132 -25.01 -9.64 11.41
C GLU A 132 -25.17 -8.30 12.15
N GLU A 133 -25.44 -8.36 13.44
CA GLU A 133 -25.41 -7.18 14.31
C GLU A 133 -23.97 -6.72 14.54
N ALA A 134 -23.72 -5.42 14.33
CA ALA A 134 -22.42 -4.84 14.59
C ALA A 134 -22.08 -4.91 16.09
N ASP A 135 -20.80 -5.12 16.42
CA ASP A 135 -20.38 -4.96 17.80
C ASP A 135 -20.48 -3.47 18.25
N PRO A 136 -20.67 -3.20 19.55
CA PRO A 136 -20.86 -1.83 20.04
C PRO A 136 -19.71 -0.89 19.70
N GLN A 137 -18.48 -1.39 19.62
CA GLN A 137 -17.29 -0.59 19.30
C GLN A 137 -17.26 -0.16 17.83
N PHE A 138 -17.81 -1.00 16.93
CA PHE A 138 -17.97 -0.64 15.53
C PHE A 138 -18.97 0.51 15.35
N SER A 139 -20.06 0.49 16.13
CA SER A 139 -21.05 1.59 16.14
C SER A 139 -20.47 2.92 16.64
N LEU A 140 -19.61 2.88 17.66
CA LEU A 140 -18.88 4.05 18.14
C LEU A 140 -17.87 4.55 17.07
N TRP A 141 -17.18 3.65 16.41
CA TRP A 141 -16.25 4.00 15.34
C TRP A 141 -16.93 4.78 14.19
N LEU A 142 -18.14 4.40 13.80
CA LEU A 142 -18.92 5.15 12.80
C LEU A 142 -19.23 6.60 13.23
N GLN A 143 -19.19 6.89 14.53
CA GLN A 143 -19.34 8.21 15.11
C GLN A 143 -18.00 8.93 15.34
N GLY A 144 -16.88 8.29 14.99
CA GLY A 144 -15.53 8.81 15.24
C GLY A 144 -15.04 8.61 16.67
N GLU A 145 -15.66 7.69 17.41
CA GLU A 145 -15.37 7.41 18.82
C GLU A 145 -14.91 5.95 19.02
N GLY A 146 -14.48 5.66 20.25
CA GLY A 146 -14.15 4.30 20.68
C GLY A 146 -12.78 3.79 20.22
N PRO A 147 -12.40 2.57 20.66
CA PRO A 147 -11.06 2.00 20.45
C PRO A 147 -10.72 1.71 18.98
N TYR A 148 -11.70 1.54 18.10
CA TYR A 148 -11.44 1.35 16.67
C TYR A 148 -10.96 2.61 15.94
N THR A 149 -10.99 3.78 16.58
CA THR A 149 -10.40 5.02 16.05
C THR A 149 -8.88 5.08 16.22
N THR A 150 -8.30 4.15 16.97
CA THR A 150 -6.86 4.07 17.24
C THR A 150 -6.21 3.00 16.36
N ASN A 151 -4.88 2.97 16.34
CA ASN A 151 -4.11 1.90 15.68
C ASN A 151 -4.02 0.59 16.52
N GLY A 152 -4.75 0.50 17.64
CA GLY A 152 -4.79 -0.64 18.53
C GLY A 152 -3.61 -0.72 19.52
N ALA A 153 -2.62 0.16 19.43
CA ALA A 153 -1.54 0.21 20.39
C ALA A 153 -2.02 0.84 21.71
N THR A 154 -1.87 0.12 22.81
CA THR A 154 -2.29 0.55 24.15
C THR A 154 -1.16 1.17 24.95
N VAL A 155 0.07 0.77 24.67
CA VAL A 155 1.30 1.28 25.29
C VAL A 155 2.41 1.38 24.25
N ALA A 156 3.30 2.34 24.44
CA ALA A 156 4.50 2.47 23.63
C ALA A 156 5.69 2.78 24.53
N LEU A 157 6.84 2.17 24.24
CA LEU A 157 8.11 2.43 24.88
C LEU A 157 9.12 2.81 23.82
N ILE A 158 9.69 3.98 23.94
CA ILE A 158 10.79 4.47 23.10
C ILE A 158 12.08 4.31 23.90
N LYS A 159 13.06 3.60 23.33
CA LYS A 159 14.29 3.25 24.06
C LYS A 159 15.51 3.25 23.14
N ARG A 160 16.67 3.55 23.71
CA ARG A 160 17.95 3.28 23.07
C ARG A 160 18.34 1.82 23.30
N SER A 161 18.79 1.12 22.26
CA SER A 161 19.33 -0.24 22.40
C SER A 161 20.66 -0.26 23.14
N LYS A 162 21.43 0.84 23.04
CA LYS A 162 22.70 1.06 23.74
C LYS A 162 22.74 2.44 24.38
N PRO A 163 23.41 2.60 25.54
CA PRO A 163 23.45 3.88 26.25
C PRO A 163 24.14 5.03 25.49
N ASP A 164 25.08 4.71 24.62
CA ASP A 164 25.92 5.63 23.86
C ASP A 164 25.31 6.13 22.57
N LEU A 165 24.14 5.63 22.19
CA LEU A 165 23.44 6.13 21.03
C LEU A 165 22.89 7.55 21.26
N PRO A 166 23.03 8.48 20.28
CA PRO A 166 22.54 9.85 20.42
C PRO A 166 21.01 9.90 20.54
N ASP A 167 20.30 9.05 19.76
CA ASP A 167 18.85 9.01 19.69
C ASP A 167 18.30 7.61 19.98
N PRO A 168 17.03 7.50 20.41
CA PRO A 168 16.34 6.22 20.52
C PRO A 168 16.20 5.55 19.15
N ASP A 169 16.53 4.26 19.12
CA ASP A 169 16.47 3.40 17.92
C ASP A 169 15.47 2.25 18.06
N LEU A 170 14.81 2.12 19.22
CA LEU A 170 13.78 1.13 19.47
C LEU A 170 12.43 1.80 19.76
N LEU A 171 11.39 1.37 19.05
CA LEU A 171 9.99 1.63 19.38
C LEU A 171 9.32 0.28 19.68
N ILE A 172 8.95 0.08 20.93
CA ILE A 172 8.23 -1.13 21.37
C ILE A 172 6.80 -0.70 21.68
N PHE A 173 5.82 -1.33 21.06
CA PHE A 173 4.42 -1.04 21.32
C PHE A 173 3.63 -2.31 21.60
N GLY A 174 2.65 -2.21 22.50
CA GLY A 174 1.80 -3.32 22.90
C GLY A 174 0.46 -3.28 22.18
N LEU A 175 0.13 -4.34 21.47
CA LEU A 175 -1.15 -4.57 20.85
C LEU A 175 -1.95 -5.62 21.64
N LEU A 176 -3.25 -5.38 21.81
CA LEU A 176 -4.17 -6.33 22.43
C LEU A 176 -4.70 -7.32 21.38
N GLY A 177 -3.81 -8.08 20.75
CA GLY A 177 -4.19 -9.01 19.70
C GLY A 177 -3.06 -9.95 19.32
N ASN A 178 -3.40 -10.98 18.56
CA ASN A 178 -2.43 -11.90 17.99
C ASN A 178 -1.88 -11.31 16.69
N PHE A 179 -0.88 -10.45 16.83
CA PHE A 179 -0.21 -9.85 15.70
C PHE A 179 0.76 -10.85 15.04
N ARG A 180 0.68 -10.97 13.73
CA ARG A 180 1.49 -11.92 12.96
C ARG A 180 2.38 -11.26 11.89
N GLY A 181 2.44 -9.93 11.86
CA GLY A 181 3.19 -9.19 10.85
C GLY A 181 2.45 -8.98 9.55
#